data_9ca6e85765792f1d18a09eeb403befe5
#
_entry.id   9ca6e85765792f1d18a09eeb403befe5
#
_cell.length_a   1.000
_cell.length_b   1.000
_cell.length_c   1.000
_cell.angle_alpha   90.00
_cell.angle_beta   90.00
_cell.angle_gamma   90.00
#
_symmetry.space_group_name_H-M   'P 1'
#
loop_
_entity.id
_entity.type
_entity.pdbx_description
1 polymer ?
#
loop_
_entity_poly.entity_id
_entity_poly.type
_entity_poly.pdbx_seq_one_letter_code
_entity_poly.pdbx_strand_id
1 'polypeptide(L)'
;MATVRLNEVISKMNLEDLTPQIDVSKIRIRQPDINRPALQLTGYFEHFAAGRIQIIGLVEYSYMQQMKDEDKERIYRKFLSLDIPCIVFCRELDPDELFIRIALENGVPVLMTRNATSNFTAELIRWLNVRLAPCITIHGVLIDVYGVGVLITGESGIGKSEMALELIKRGHRLVSDDVVEIRKVSEETLIGTAPEITKHLIELRGIGIIDVKTLFGVSSVRNSQNIDLVIELEEWSKEKDFDRLGLAEHYIEYLGNRVVCHKIPIRPGRNLAIICEAAAVNHRQKAMGYNAAQELYKRVQANLMSGHRNDEDE
;
A
#
# COMPACT_ATOMS: atom_id res chain seq x y z
N MET A 1 -14.80 -2.55 -6.77
CA MET A 1 -14.21 -2.53 -5.43
C MET A 1 -13.33 -3.76 -5.28
N ALA A 2 -12.15 -3.62 -4.69
CA ALA A 2 -11.28 -4.76 -4.40
C ALA A 2 -11.96 -5.70 -3.40
N THR A 3 -11.73 -6.99 -3.55
CA THR A 3 -12.25 -8.02 -2.64
C THR A 3 -11.15 -9.05 -2.35
N VAL A 4 -11.16 -9.64 -1.18
CA VAL A 4 -10.25 -10.70 -0.77
C VAL A 4 -11.06 -11.99 -0.58
N ARG A 5 -10.56 -13.12 -1.06
CA ARG A 5 -11.19 -14.42 -0.82
C ARG A 5 -10.95 -14.88 0.60
N LEU A 6 -11.94 -15.52 1.23
CA LEU A 6 -11.80 -16.00 2.60
C LEU A 6 -10.68 -17.03 2.76
N ASN A 7 -10.44 -17.87 1.75
CA ASN A 7 -9.32 -18.83 1.77
C ASN A 7 -7.94 -18.14 1.83
N GLU A 8 -7.79 -16.93 1.24
CA GLU A 8 -6.56 -16.15 1.37
C GLU A 8 -6.38 -15.64 2.82
N VAL A 9 -7.49 -15.24 3.49
CA VAL A 9 -7.47 -14.86 4.90
C VAL A 9 -7.07 -16.04 5.78
N ILE A 10 -7.69 -17.21 5.57
CA ILE A 10 -7.42 -18.45 6.31
C ILE A 10 -5.93 -18.79 6.21
N SER A 11 -5.40 -18.85 4.98
CA SER A 11 -3.98 -19.18 4.73
C SER A 11 -3.04 -18.15 5.34
N LYS A 12 -3.34 -16.83 5.16
CA LYS A 12 -2.45 -15.76 5.63
C LYS A 12 -2.40 -15.66 7.15
N MET A 13 -3.54 -15.85 7.81
CA MET A 13 -3.67 -15.74 9.28
C MET A 13 -3.48 -17.07 9.99
N ASN A 14 -3.21 -18.15 9.23
CA ASN A 14 -3.06 -19.53 9.74
C ASN A 14 -4.24 -19.91 10.64
N LEU A 15 -5.47 -19.78 10.09
CA LEU A 15 -6.70 -20.12 10.81
C LEU A 15 -7.03 -21.60 10.64
N GLU A 16 -7.54 -22.20 11.70
CA GLU A 16 -8.16 -23.53 11.68
C GLU A 16 -9.61 -23.40 11.24
N ASP A 17 -10.05 -24.24 10.31
CA ASP A 17 -11.43 -24.29 9.82
C ASP A 17 -12.23 -25.33 10.60
N LEU A 18 -13.20 -24.88 11.40
CA LEU A 18 -14.08 -25.74 12.20
C LEU A 18 -15.34 -26.19 11.43
N THR A 19 -15.54 -25.67 10.21
CA THR A 19 -16.70 -25.98 9.34
C THR A 19 -16.27 -26.31 7.92
N PRO A 20 -15.38 -27.31 7.72
CA PRO A 20 -14.77 -27.62 6.42
C PRO A 20 -15.77 -28.07 5.34
N GLN A 21 -17.05 -28.28 5.71
CA GLN A 21 -18.13 -28.60 4.78
C GLN A 21 -18.58 -27.38 3.97
N ILE A 22 -18.23 -26.16 4.40
CA ILE A 22 -18.61 -24.90 3.75
C ILE A 22 -17.52 -24.51 2.73
N ASP A 23 -17.90 -24.26 1.48
CA ASP A 23 -16.98 -23.81 0.44
C ASP A 23 -16.57 -22.33 0.64
N VAL A 24 -15.49 -22.12 1.36
CA VAL A 24 -14.93 -20.79 1.67
C VAL A 24 -14.34 -20.07 0.44
N SER A 25 -14.11 -20.77 -0.68
CA SER A 25 -13.48 -20.21 -1.88
C SER A 25 -14.34 -19.14 -2.58
N LYS A 26 -15.66 -19.20 -2.39
CA LYS A 26 -16.65 -18.28 -2.95
C LYS A 26 -16.89 -17.04 -2.10
N ILE A 27 -16.53 -17.09 -0.83
CA ILE A 27 -16.78 -16.00 0.11
C ILE A 27 -15.77 -14.88 -0.11
N ARG A 28 -16.28 -13.63 -0.14
CA ARG A 28 -15.50 -12.42 -0.41
C ARG A 28 -15.59 -11.44 0.75
N ILE A 29 -14.44 -11.04 1.25
CA ILE A 29 -14.30 -9.94 2.20
C ILE A 29 -14.20 -8.65 1.40
N ARG A 30 -15.02 -7.65 1.75
CA ARG A 30 -15.15 -6.39 1.00
C ARG A 30 -14.70 -5.16 1.75
N GLN A 31 -14.45 -5.27 3.06
CA GLN A 31 -14.06 -4.16 3.93
C GLN A 31 -13.03 -4.64 4.97
N PRO A 32 -12.11 -3.77 5.37
CA PRO A 32 -11.05 -4.15 6.30
C PRO A 32 -11.52 -4.18 7.75
N ASP A 33 -12.64 -3.52 8.04
CA ASP A 33 -13.18 -3.44 9.38
C ASP A 33 -13.67 -4.80 9.87
N ILE A 34 -13.47 -5.03 11.13
CA ILE A 34 -14.00 -6.20 11.86
C ILE A 34 -15.14 -5.78 12.80
N ASN A 35 -15.86 -6.75 13.34
CA ASN A 35 -16.82 -6.52 14.40
C ASN A 35 -16.63 -7.52 15.54
N ARG A 36 -16.93 -7.08 16.77
CA ARG A 36 -17.04 -7.92 17.96
C ARG A 36 -18.51 -7.93 18.40
N PRO A 37 -19.24 -9.06 18.26
CA PRO A 37 -20.68 -9.09 18.36
C PRO A 37 -21.20 -9.15 19.81
N ALA A 38 -20.63 -8.33 20.72
CA ALA A 38 -20.99 -8.35 22.13
C ALA A 38 -22.48 -8.03 22.37
N LEU A 39 -23.01 -6.97 21.76
CA LEU A 39 -24.43 -6.60 21.90
C LEU A 39 -25.36 -7.58 21.16
N GLN A 40 -24.91 -8.16 20.06
CA GLN A 40 -25.68 -9.13 19.29
C GLN A 40 -25.94 -10.39 20.10
N LEU A 41 -25.01 -10.79 20.94
CA LEU A 41 -25.18 -11.93 21.87
C LEU A 41 -26.21 -11.64 22.98
N THR A 42 -26.56 -10.38 23.25
CA THR A 42 -27.64 -10.01 24.13
C THR A 42 -29.03 -9.91 23.43
N GLY A 43 -29.03 -10.07 22.10
CA GLY A 43 -30.25 -9.99 21.29
C GLY A 43 -30.49 -8.62 20.63
N TYR A 44 -29.55 -7.67 20.74
CA TYR A 44 -29.64 -6.35 20.11
C TYR A 44 -28.92 -6.34 18.76
N PHE A 45 -29.65 -6.09 17.65
CA PHE A 45 -29.14 -6.16 16.28
C PHE A 45 -29.29 -4.86 15.49
N GLU A 46 -29.76 -3.78 16.08
CA GLU A 46 -29.81 -2.50 15.38
C GLU A 46 -28.41 -2.02 15.03
N HIS A 47 -28.24 -1.55 13.79
CA HIS A 47 -26.96 -1.09 13.25
C HIS A 47 -25.84 -2.14 13.26
N PHE A 48 -26.19 -3.42 13.29
CA PHE A 48 -25.21 -4.49 13.25
C PHE A 48 -24.51 -4.57 11.89
N ALA A 49 -23.18 -4.52 11.90
CA ALA A 49 -22.35 -4.60 10.69
C ALA A 49 -22.10 -6.08 10.31
N ALA A 50 -23.14 -6.79 9.85
CA ALA A 50 -23.07 -8.22 9.54
C ALA A 50 -22.00 -8.55 8.48
N GLY A 51 -21.84 -7.73 7.44
CA GLY A 51 -20.86 -7.96 6.35
C GLY A 51 -19.39 -7.85 6.75
N ARG A 52 -19.07 -7.67 8.04
CA ARG A 52 -17.70 -7.67 8.59
C ARG A 52 -17.34 -9.05 9.12
N ILE A 53 -16.04 -9.36 9.16
CA ILE A 53 -15.54 -10.54 9.89
C ILE A 53 -15.91 -10.36 11.37
N GLN A 54 -16.59 -11.34 11.95
CA GLN A 54 -16.99 -11.34 13.34
C GLN A 54 -15.92 -12.02 14.19
N ILE A 55 -15.50 -11.39 15.29
CA ILE A 55 -14.44 -11.91 16.16
C ILE A 55 -14.99 -12.16 17.55
N ILE A 56 -14.90 -13.41 18.01
CA ILE A 56 -15.24 -13.85 19.35
C ILE A 56 -13.96 -13.91 20.20
N GLY A 57 -13.88 -13.05 21.19
CA GLY A 57 -12.82 -13.07 22.19
C GLY A 57 -13.29 -13.67 23.51
N LEU A 58 -12.45 -13.57 24.54
CA LEU A 58 -12.74 -14.16 25.85
C LEU A 58 -14.02 -13.62 26.50
N VAL A 59 -14.30 -12.32 26.31
CA VAL A 59 -15.49 -11.68 26.92
C VAL A 59 -16.77 -12.21 26.27
N GLU A 60 -16.85 -12.21 24.96
CA GLU A 60 -17.99 -12.73 24.21
C GLU A 60 -18.19 -14.21 24.50
N TYR A 61 -17.11 -14.99 24.48
CA TYR A 61 -17.13 -16.42 24.77
C TYR A 61 -17.64 -16.72 26.18
N SER A 62 -17.10 -16.01 27.20
CA SER A 62 -17.56 -16.17 28.58
C SER A 62 -19.04 -15.86 28.76
N TYR A 63 -19.54 -14.84 28.05
CA TYR A 63 -20.97 -14.53 28.04
C TYR A 63 -21.80 -15.66 27.39
N MET A 64 -21.34 -16.20 26.23
CA MET A 64 -21.97 -17.32 25.54
C MET A 64 -22.10 -18.55 26.47
N GLN A 65 -21.09 -18.84 27.29
CA GLN A 65 -21.10 -19.95 28.24
C GLN A 65 -22.12 -19.76 29.37
N GLN A 66 -22.45 -18.51 29.73
CA GLN A 66 -23.41 -18.19 30.78
C GLN A 66 -24.88 -18.10 30.31
N MET A 67 -25.09 -18.09 28.98
CA MET A 67 -26.46 -18.03 28.42
C MET A 67 -27.22 -19.30 28.70
N LYS A 68 -28.54 -19.16 28.92
CA LYS A 68 -29.45 -20.30 29.01
C LYS A 68 -29.63 -20.94 27.62
N ASP A 69 -29.83 -22.24 27.56
CA ASP A 69 -29.91 -22.98 26.28
C ASP A 69 -31.01 -22.46 25.34
N GLU A 70 -32.17 -22.08 25.89
CA GLU A 70 -33.28 -21.50 25.11
C GLU A 70 -32.90 -20.16 24.47
N ASP A 71 -32.16 -19.32 25.20
CA ASP A 71 -31.68 -18.04 24.70
C ASP A 71 -30.53 -18.23 23.70
N LYS A 72 -29.62 -19.20 23.93
CA LYS A 72 -28.54 -19.55 23.00
C LYS A 72 -29.11 -19.88 21.63
N GLU A 73 -30.05 -20.83 21.54
CA GLU A 73 -30.58 -21.25 20.24
C GLU A 73 -31.28 -20.09 19.53
N ARG A 74 -32.11 -19.33 20.22
CA ARG A 74 -32.80 -18.16 19.65
C ARG A 74 -31.85 -17.10 19.12
N ILE A 75 -30.82 -16.78 19.91
CA ILE A 75 -29.84 -15.72 19.55
C ILE A 75 -28.89 -16.21 18.44
N TYR A 76 -28.38 -17.43 18.53
CA TYR A 76 -27.51 -18.00 17.51
C TYR A 76 -28.22 -18.10 16.16
N ARG A 77 -29.48 -18.58 16.12
CA ARG A 77 -30.26 -18.63 14.88
C ARG A 77 -30.42 -17.23 14.27
N LYS A 78 -30.73 -16.21 15.08
CA LYS A 78 -30.90 -14.85 14.61
C LYS A 78 -29.53 -14.26 14.13
N PHE A 79 -28.47 -14.48 14.86
CA PHE A 79 -27.14 -13.98 14.54
C PHE A 79 -26.60 -14.61 13.25
N LEU A 80 -26.63 -15.92 13.15
CA LEU A 80 -26.09 -16.68 12.04
C LEU A 80 -26.97 -16.65 10.77
N SER A 81 -28.24 -16.20 10.86
CA SER A 81 -29.08 -15.98 9.67
C SER A 81 -28.74 -14.70 8.90
N LEU A 82 -27.86 -13.88 9.44
CA LEU A 82 -27.41 -12.64 8.78
C LEU A 82 -26.28 -12.92 7.78
N ASP A 83 -26.05 -12.00 6.83
CA ASP A 83 -25.01 -12.14 5.80
C ASP A 83 -23.60 -11.92 6.41
N ILE A 84 -23.15 -12.88 7.23
CA ILE A 84 -21.86 -12.87 7.91
C ILE A 84 -20.84 -13.63 7.05
N PRO A 85 -19.70 -13.01 6.67
CA PRO A 85 -18.71 -13.69 5.84
C PRO A 85 -17.98 -14.83 6.57
N CYS A 86 -17.68 -14.66 7.84
CA CYS A 86 -17.14 -15.70 8.74
C CYS A 86 -17.09 -15.20 10.17
N ILE A 87 -16.92 -16.17 11.10
CA ILE A 87 -16.71 -15.92 12.52
C ILE A 87 -15.37 -16.53 12.93
N VAL A 88 -14.55 -15.77 13.69
CA VAL A 88 -13.25 -16.22 14.16
C VAL A 88 -13.23 -16.25 15.68
N PHE A 89 -13.06 -17.44 16.25
CA PHE A 89 -12.80 -17.62 17.68
C PHE A 89 -11.31 -17.47 17.96
N CYS A 90 -10.95 -16.56 18.87
CA CYS A 90 -9.57 -16.31 19.28
C CYS A 90 -9.20 -17.14 20.51
N ARG A 91 -7.87 -17.32 20.75
CA ARG A 91 -7.30 -18.02 21.93
C ARG A 91 -7.68 -19.50 22.04
N GLU A 92 -7.89 -20.18 20.92
CA GLU A 92 -8.34 -21.59 20.90
C GLU A 92 -9.64 -21.79 21.73
N LEU A 93 -10.52 -20.78 21.77
CA LEU A 93 -11.83 -20.91 22.40
C LEU A 93 -12.73 -21.77 21.52
N ASP A 94 -13.11 -22.92 22.00
CA ASP A 94 -13.89 -23.91 21.25
C ASP A 94 -15.39 -23.58 21.33
N PRO A 95 -16.07 -23.30 20.20
CA PRO A 95 -17.51 -23.03 20.19
C PRO A 95 -18.31 -24.30 20.56
N ASP A 96 -19.45 -24.11 21.20
CA ASP A 96 -20.35 -25.23 21.53
C ASP A 96 -20.94 -25.89 20.26
N GLU A 97 -21.35 -27.18 20.38
CA GLU A 97 -21.86 -27.95 19.23
C GLU A 97 -23.14 -27.30 18.63
N LEU A 98 -23.95 -26.64 19.45
CA LEU A 98 -25.13 -25.93 18.99
C LEU A 98 -24.79 -24.78 18.05
N PHE A 99 -23.72 -24.02 18.38
CA PHE A 99 -23.23 -22.93 17.54
C PHE A 99 -22.73 -23.44 16.18
N ILE A 100 -21.90 -24.49 16.18
CA ILE A 100 -21.37 -25.10 14.95
C ILE A 100 -22.52 -25.65 14.09
N ARG A 101 -23.48 -26.35 14.66
CA ARG A 101 -24.63 -26.88 13.93
C ARG A 101 -25.44 -25.77 13.24
N ILE A 102 -25.77 -24.70 13.95
CA ILE A 102 -26.52 -23.57 13.37
C ILE A 102 -25.69 -22.83 12.33
N ALA A 103 -24.38 -22.70 12.51
CA ALA A 103 -23.47 -22.10 11.53
C ALA A 103 -23.46 -22.90 10.22
N LEU A 104 -23.39 -24.24 10.28
CA LEU A 104 -23.48 -25.12 9.12
C LEU A 104 -24.85 -25.02 8.42
N GLU A 105 -25.95 -24.97 9.17
CA GLU A 105 -27.30 -24.78 8.62
C GLU A 105 -27.44 -23.48 7.81
N ASN A 106 -26.73 -22.42 8.22
CA ASN A 106 -26.76 -21.10 7.57
C ASN A 106 -25.60 -20.84 6.60
N GLY A 107 -24.66 -21.78 6.46
CA GLY A 107 -23.50 -21.64 5.58
C GLY A 107 -22.50 -20.56 6.03
N VAL A 108 -22.41 -20.28 7.33
CA VAL A 108 -21.49 -19.30 7.92
C VAL A 108 -20.21 -20.02 8.39
N PRO A 109 -19.03 -19.77 7.79
CA PRO A 109 -17.79 -20.40 8.23
C PRO A 109 -17.38 -19.98 9.64
N VAL A 110 -17.01 -20.97 10.45
CA VAL A 110 -16.45 -20.79 11.78
C VAL A 110 -14.99 -21.19 11.77
N LEU A 111 -14.13 -20.25 12.16
CA LEU A 111 -12.68 -20.37 12.13
C LEU A 111 -12.14 -20.17 13.53
N MET A 112 -10.93 -20.68 13.77
CA MET A 112 -10.27 -20.56 15.06
C MET A 112 -8.80 -20.09 14.90
N THR A 113 -8.30 -19.35 15.90
CA THR A 113 -6.89 -18.95 16.01
C THR A 113 -6.37 -19.04 17.43
N ARG A 114 -5.09 -19.39 17.58
CA ARG A 114 -4.35 -19.36 18.86
C ARG A 114 -4.10 -17.95 19.37
N ASN A 115 -4.09 -16.98 18.48
CA ASN A 115 -3.69 -15.62 18.80
C ASN A 115 -4.67 -14.95 19.77
N ALA A 116 -4.12 -14.05 20.61
CA ALA A 116 -4.95 -13.16 21.41
C ALA A 116 -5.77 -12.23 20.51
N THR A 117 -6.99 -11.91 20.92
CA THR A 117 -7.97 -11.13 20.13
C THR A 117 -7.38 -9.82 19.61
N SER A 118 -6.67 -9.07 20.46
CA SER A 118 -6.07 -7.77 20.07
C SER A 118 -5.00 -7.92 18.99
N ASN A 119 -4.11 -8.91 19.13
CA ASN A 119 -3.02 -9.14 18.17
C ASN A 119 -3.60 -9.61 16.83
N PHE A 120 -4.51 -10.58 16.84
CA PHE A 120 -5.17 -11.08 15.66
C PHE A 120 -5.92 -9.96 14.92
N THR A 121 -6.72 -9.17 15.64
CA THR A 121 -7.46 -8.03 15.08
C THR A 121 -6.54 -7.02 14.40
N ALA A 122 -5.48 -6.60 15.08
CA ALA A 122 -4.52 -5.63 14.54
C ALA A 122 -3.84 -6.14 13.25
N GLU A 123 -3.41 -7.41 13.25
CA GLU A 123 -2.76 -8.03 12.09
C GLU A 123 -3.74 -8.18 10.91
N LEU A 124 -4.95 -8.66 11.17
CA LEU A 124 -5.98 -8.85 10.16
C LEU A 124 -6.38 -7.52 9.50
N ILE A 125 -6.69 -6.49 10.30
CA ILE A 125 -7.06 -5.16 9.79
C ILE A 125 -5.93 -4.58 8.95
N ARG A 126 -4.69 -4.64 9.44
CA ARG A 126 -3.51 -4.15 8.69
C ARG A 126 -3.38 -4.84 7.34
N TRP A 127 -3.52 -6.15 7.30
CA TRP A 127 -3.41 -6.92 6.08
C TRP A 127 -4.57 -6.64 5.10
N LEU A 128 -5.81 -6.58 5.61
CA LEU A 128 -7.00 -6.27 4.80
C LEU A 128 -6.93 -4.85 4.22
N ASN A 129 -6.47 -3.86 4.98
CA ASN A 129 -6.29 -2.48 4.50
C ASN A 129 -5.38 -2.44 3.27
N VAL A 130 -4.27 -3.17 3.29
CA VAL A 130 -3.36 -3.23 2.14
C VAL A 130 -4.01 -3.96 0.95
N ARG A 131 -4.72 -5.06 1.18
CA ARG A 131 -5.31 -5.90 0.12
C ARG A 131 -6.56 -5.28 -0.51
N LEU A 132 -7.35 -4.56 0.26
CA LEU A 132 -8.59 -3.91 -0.16
C LEU A 132 -8.37 -2.44 -0.57
N ALA A 133 -7.16 -1.91 -0.38
CA ALA A 133 -6.81 -0.55 -0.76
C ALA A 133 -7.15 -0.26 -2.23
N PRO A 134 -7.66 0.92 -2.55
CA PRO A 134 -7.78 1.37 -3.93
C PRO A 134 -6.47 1.17 -4.67
N CYS A 135 -6.54 0.60 -5.86
CA CYS A 135 -5.38 0.28 -6.68
C CYS A 135 -5.56 0.81 -8.09
N ILE A 136 -4.51 1.43 -8.63
CA ILE A 136 -4.39 1.80 -10.04
C ILE A 136 -3.12 1.18 -10.61
N THR A 137 -3.08 1.05 -11.92
CA THR A 137 -1.91 0.59 -12.66
C THR A 137 -1.38 1.73 -13.51
N ILE A 138 -0.08 1.99 -13.42
CA ILE A 138 0.61 3.04 -14.14
C ILE A 138 1.76 2.44 -14.96
N HIS A 139 1.91 2.89 -16.21
CA HIS A 139 3.11 2.60 -16.99
C HIS A 139 4.28 3.44 -16.50
N GLY A 140 5.33 2.77 -16.04
CA GLY A 140 6.50 3.42 -15.48
C GLY A 140 7.44 2.43 -14.82
N VAL A 141 8.50 2.96 -14.23
CA VAL A 141 9.48 2.22 -13.44
C VAL A 141 9.45 2.72 -12.01
N LEU A 142 9.37 1.83 -11.04
CA LEU A 142 9.52 2.16 -9.63
C LEU A 142 10.85 1.61 -9.12
N ILE A 143 11.65 2.51 -8.56
CA ILE A 143 12.98 2.19 -8.03
C ILE A 143 13.16 2.84 -6.65
N ASP A 144 13.84 2.15 -5.76
CA ASP A 144 14.27 2.66 -4.46
C ASP A 144 15.66 3.27 -4.59
N VAL A 145 15.73 4.60 -4.50
CA VAL A 145 16.97 5.38 -4.62
C VAL A 145 17.32 5.98 -3.26
N TYR A 146 18.29 5.40 -2.58
CA TYR A 146 18.71 5.80 -1.22
C TYR A 146 17.57 5.79 -0.19
N GLY A 147 16.59 4.89 -0.34
CA GLY A 147 15.42 4.81 0.53
C GLY A 147 14.23 5.67 0.09
N VAL A 148 14.40 6.51 -0.94
CA VAL A 148 13.31 7.28 -1.58
C VAL A 148 12.70 6.45 -2.71
N GLY A 149 11.40 6.25 -2.70
CA GLY A 149 10.70 5.60 -3.81
C GLY A 149 10.46 6.56 -4.95
N VAL A 150 11.16 6.35 -6.05
CA VAL A 150 11.10 7.18 -7.25
C VAL A 150 10.30 6.45 -8.33
N LEU A 151 9.14 7.02 -8.70
CA LEU A 151 8.35 6.57 -9.84
C LEU A 151 8.80 7.34 -11.10
N ILE A 152 9.39 6.64 -12.05
CA ILE A 152 9.85 7.19 -13.33
C ILE A 152 8.76 6.96 -14.37
N THR A 153 8.22 8.04 -14.94
CA THR A 153 7.19 8.02 -15.99
C THR A 153 7.68 8.71 -17.26
N GLY A 154 6.91 8.64 -18.32
CA GLY A 154 7.21 9.24 -19.61
C GLY A 154 6.82 8.30 -20.76
N GLU A 155 6.97 8.77 -22.00
CA GLU A 155 6.57 8.03 -23.20
C GLU A 155 7.31 6.69 -23.34
N SER A 156 6.68 5.76 -24.09
CA SER A 156 7.31 4.47 -24.37
C SER A 156 8.58 4.67 -25.18
N GLY A 157 9.69 4.00 -24.77
CA GLY A 157 10.96 4.11 -25.46
C GLY A 157 11.80 5.31 -25.09
N ILE A 158 11.37 6.12 -24.12
CA ILE A 158 12.10 7.32 -23.70
C ILE A 158 13.36 7.03 -22.85
N GLY A 159 13.62 5.76 -22.51
CA GLY A 159 14.82 5.36 -21.74
C GLY A 159 14.59 5.08 -20.27
N LYS A 160 13.33 4.80 -19.84
CA LYS A 160 13.01 4.50 -18.43
C LYS A 160 13.74 3.25 -17.91
N SER A 161 13.66 2.15 -18.64
CA SER A 161 14.28 0.88 -18.26
C SER A 161 15.82 0.93 -18.31
N GLU A 162 16.40 1.64 -19.29
CA GLU A 162 17.85 1.87 -19.36
C GLU A 162 18.34 2.71 -18.15
N MET A 163 17.59 3.74 -17.78
CA MET A 163 17.86 4.54 -16.58
C MET A 163 17.76 3.68 -15.30
N ALA A 164 16.76 2.81 -15.20
CA ALA A 164 16.63 1.90 -14.07
C ALA A 164 17.79 0.91 -13.98
N LEU A 165 18.24 0.33 -15.10
CA LEU A 165 19.41 -0.56 -15.15
C LEU A 165 20.68 0.15 -14.68
N GLU A 166 20.90 1.39 -15.09
CA GLU A 166 22.04 2.19 -14.62
C GLU A 166 21.97 2.42 -13.11
N LEU A 167 20.76 2.75 -12.58
CA LEU A 167 20.54 2.92 -11.14
C LEU A 167 20.77 1.60 -10.36
N ILE A 168 20.35 0.45 -10.90
CA ILE A 168 20.61 -0.86 -10.30
C ILE A 168 22.11 -1.14 -10.21
N LYS A 169 22.88 -0.86 -11.28
CA LYS A 169 24.35 -0.99 -11.29
C LYS A 169 25.04 -0.09 -10.28
N ARG A 170 24.39 1.01 -9.90
CA ARG A 170 24.85 1.94 -8.85
C ARG A 170 24.44 1.53 -7.43
N GLY A 171 23.75 0.38 -7.28
CA GLY A 171 23.38 -0.18 -5.99
C GLY A 171 21.97 0.18 -5.51
N HIS A 172 21.14 0.75 -6.38
CA HIS A 172 19.73 0.98 -6.10
C HIS A 172 18.90 -0.26 -6.37
N ARG A 173 17.64 -0.29 -5.89
CA ARG A 173 16.80 -1.48 -5.89
C ARG A 173 15.58 -1.32 -6.77
N LEU A 174 15.43 -2.22 -7.76
CA LEU A 174 14.23 -2.29 -8.60
C LEU A 174 13.04 -2.79 -7.80
N VAL A 175 11.91 -2.12 -7.93
CA VAL A 175 10.60 -2.58 -7.45
C VAL A 175 9.79 -3.12 -8.62
N SER A 176 9.63 -2.34 -9.68
CA SER A 176 8.89 -2.72 -10.88
C SER A 176 9.44 -2.01 -12.11
N ASP A 177 9.39 -2.70 -13.26
CA ASP A 177 9.61 -2.12 -14.59
C ASP A 177 8.33 -2.27 -15.43
N ASP A 178 8.10 -1.33 -16.33
CA ASP A 178 6.98 -1.21 -17.26
C ASP A 178 5.62 -0.99 -16.59
N VAL A 179 5.22 -1.80 -15.62
CA VAL A 179 3.91 -1.76 -14.96
C VAL A 179 4.05 -1.65 -13.45
N VAL A 180 3.55 -0.56 -12.86
CA VAL A 180 3.53 -0.33 -11.41
C VAL A 180 2.10 -0.36 -10.90
N GLU A 181 1.78 -1.27 -9.99
CA GLU A 181 0.54 -1.26 -9.22
C GLU A 181 0.68 -0.32 -8.02
N ILE A 182 -0.12 0.74 -8.00
CA ILE A 182 -0.11 1.75 -6.93
C ILE A 182 -1.34 1.56 -6.05
N ARG A 183 -1.14 1.38 -4.74
CA ARG A 183 -2.20 1.22 -3.74
C ARG A 183 -2.15 2.36 -2.73
N LYS A 184 -3.33 2.95 -2.43
CA LYS A 184 -3.48 3.92 -1.35
C LYS A 184 -3.73 3.18 -0.04
N VAL A 185 -2.71 3.08 0.81
CA VAL A 185 -2.79 2.35 2.10
C VAL A 185 -3.13 3.25 3.29
N SER A 186 -2.99 4.56 3.13
CA SER A 186 -3.47 5.58 4.08
C SER A 186 -3.74 6.90 3.35
N GLU A 187 -4.24 7.92 4.08
CA GLU A 187 -4.52 9.23 3.50
C GLU A 187 -3.29 9.89 2.88
N GLU A 188 -2.08 9.56 3.33
CA GLU A 188 -0.83 10.17 2.87
C GLU A 188 0.13 9.19 2.21
N THR A 189 -0.20 7.88 2.17
CA THR A 189 0.77 6.85 1.75
C THR A 189 0.30 6.08 0.53
N LEU A 190 1.09 6.17 -0.53
CA LEU A 190 1.00 5.34 -1.71
C LEU A 190 2.11 4.30 -1.70
N ILE A 191 1.76 3.02 -1.92
CA ILE A 191 2.72 1.93 -2.08
C ILE A 191 2.67 1.43 -3.52
N GLY A 192 3.85 1.33 -4.14
CA GLY A 192 4.00 0.72 -5.45
C GLY A 192 4.56 -0.70 -5.35
N THR A 193 4.06 -1.59 -6.20
CA THR A 193 4.49 -2.99 -6.34
C THR A 193 4.53 -3.39 -7.81
N ALA A 194 5.28 -4.44 -8.12
CA ALA A 194 5.19 -5.11 -9.41
C ALA A 194 4.02 -6.10 -9.43
N PRO A 195 3.35 -6.30 -10.57
CA PRO A 195 2.54 -7.50 -10.80
C PRO A 195 3.39 -8.78 -10.62
N GLU A 196 2.81 -9.85 -10.07
CA GLU A 196 3.57 -11.09 -9.82
C GLU A 196 4.20 -11.69 -11.08
N ILE A 197 3.57 -11.50 -12.27
CA ILE A 197 4.07 -12.02 -13.55
C ILE A 197 5.35 -11.31 -14.01
N THR A 198 5.49 -10.01 -13.74
CA THR A 198 6.64 -9.19 -14.19
C THR A 198 7.62 -8.88 -13.06
N LYS A 199 7.42 -9.47 -11.91
CA LYS A 199 8.22 -9.20 -10.71
C LYS A 199 9.70 -9.52 -10.92
N HIS A 200 10.56 -8.55 -10.63
CA HIS A 200 12.01 -8.62 -10.78
C HIS A 200 12.50 -8.67 -12.24
N LEU A 201 11.61 -8.58 -13.20
CA LEU A 201 11.98 -8.54 -14.62
C LEU A 201 12.15 -7.10 -15.09
N ILE A 202 13.02 -6.88 -16.05
CA ILE A 202 13.21 -5.63 -16.78
C ILE A 202 13.29 -5.92 -18.27
N GLU A 203 12.62 -5.11 -19.10
CA GLU A 203 12.69 -5.22 -20.53
C GLU A 203 13.67 -4.21 -21.10
N LEU A 204 14.65 -4.68 -21.87
CA LEU A 204 15.64 -3.85 -22.56
C LEU A 204 15.53 -4.05 -24.06
N ARG A 205 15.24 -3.00 -24.78
CA ARG A 205 15.14 -3.03 -26.25
C ARG A 205 16.44 -3.53 -26.88
N GLY A 206 16.32 -4.53 -27.77
CA GLY A 206 17.47 -5.15 -28.42
C GLY A 206 18.17 -6.26 -27.63
N ILE A 207 17.87 -6.41 -26.33
CA ILE A 207 18.37 -7.49 -25.48
C ILE A 207 17.25 -8.46 -25.09
N GLY A 208 16.05 -7.93 -24.81
CA GLY A 208 14.91 -8.70 -24.34
C GLY A 208 14.67 -8.56 -22.84
N ILE A 209 14.02 -9.56 -22.25
CA ILE A 209 13.66 -9.60 -20.82
C ILE A 209 14.82 -10.23 -20.02
N ILE A 210 15.24 -9.55 -18.96
CA ILE A 210 16.26 -10.05 -18.02
C ILE A 210 15.71 -10.10 -16.60
N ASP A 211 16.13 -11.09 -15.82
CA ASP A 211 15.83 -11.20 -14.38
C ASP A 211 16.90 -10.48 -13.56
N VAL A 212 16.53 -9.33 -13.02
CA VAL A 212 17.41 -8.46 -12.23
C VAL A 212 17.92 -9.17 -10.97
N LYS A 213 17.03 -9.91 -10.29
CA LYS A 213 17.39 -10.65 -9.07
C LYS A 213 18.43 -11.73 -9.33
N THR A 214 18.30 -12.43 -10.44
CA THR A 214 19.24 -13.51 -10.84
C THR A 214 20.58 -12.91 -11.29
N LEU A 215 20.57 -11.81 -12.04
CA LEU A 215 21.80 -11.23 -12.60
C LEU A 215 22.58 -10.35 -11.61
N PHE A 216 21.90 -9.57 -10.77
CA PHE A 216 22.51 -8.58 -9.88
C PHE A 216 22.38 -8.91 -8.39
N GLY A 217 21.73 -10.02 -8.05
CA GLY A 217 21.54 -10.48 -6.68
C GLY A 217 20.29 -9.96 -5.99
N VAL A 218 19.97 -10.58 -4.85
CA VAL A 218 18.76 -10.27 -4.07
C VAL A 218 18.74 -8.82 -3.51
N SER A 219 19.90 -8.23 -3.35
CA SER A 219 20.05 -6.84 -2.86
C SER A 219 19.64 -5.79 -3.89
N SER A 220 19.54 -6.15 -5.18
CA SER A 220 19.17 -5.24 -6.27
C SER A 220 17.67 -5.13 -6.52
N VAL A 221 16.85 -5.86 -5.77
CA VAL A 221 15.39 -5.85 -5.90
C VAL A 221 14.69 -5.59 -4.58
N ARG A 222 13.45 -5.08 -4.67
CA ARG A 222 12.55 -4.86 -3.54
C ARG A 222 11.11 -5.21 -3.94
N ASN A 223 10.33 -5.79 -3.02
CA ASN A 223 8.96 -6.22 -3.33
C ASN A 223 7.96 -5.06 -3.38
N SER A 224 8.19 -4.02 -2.61
CA SER A 224 7.32 -2.84 -2.53
C SER A 224 8.08 -1.63 -2.02
N GLN A 225 7.66 -0.43 -2.41
CA GLN A 225 8.22 0.83 -1.93
C GLN A 225 7.13 1.90 -1.90
N ASN A 226 7.23 2.85 -0.96
CA ASN A 226 6.41 4.06 -1.00
C ASN A 226 6.73 4.83 -2.29
N ILE A 227 5.77 5.60 -2.78
CA ILE A 227 6.00 6.53 -3.89
C ILE A 227 6.18 7.92 -3.29
N ASP A 228 7.43 8.35 -3.17
CA ASP A 228 7.79 9.61 -2.51
C ASP A 228 8.01 10.73 -3.54
N LEU A 229 8.47 10.36 -4.74
CA LEU A 229 8.86 11.28 -5.80
C LEU A 229 8.48 10.71 -7.16
N VAL A 230 7.97 11.55 -8.05
CA VAL A 230 7.77 11.23 -9.47
C VAL A 230 8.81 11.97 -10.31
N ILE A 231 9.44 11.27 -11.25
CA ILE A 231 10.26 11.82 -12.29
C ILE A 231 9.57 11.55 -13.63
N GLU A 232 9.06 12.60 -14.25
CA GLU A 232 8.49 12.55 -15.58
C GLU A 232 9.55 12.89 -16.62
N LEU A 233 9.93 11.90 -17.44
CA LEU A 233 10.88 12.08 -18.54
C LEU A 233 10.13 12.64 -19.74
N GLU A 234 10.59 13.77 -20.25
CA GLU A 234 10.01 14.43 -21.43
C GLU A 234 11.06 14.61 -22.52
N GLU A 235 10.64 14.52 -23.79
CA GLU A 235 11.51 14.93 -24.89
C GLU A 235 11.83 16.42 -24.79
N TRP A 236 13.10 16.74 -25.01
CA TRP A 236 13.52 18.14 -24.99
C TRP A 236 12.94 18.91 -26.17
N SER A 237 12.33 20.05 -25.91
CA SER A 237 11.90 21.02 -26.90
C SER A 237 12.43 22.41 -26.55
N LYS A 238 12.76 23.21 -27.59
CA LYS A 238 13.15 24.61 -27.40
C LYS A 238 12.02 25.51 -26.91
N GLU A 239 10.79 25.06 -27.12
CA GLU A 239 9.56 25.82 -26.81
C GLU A 239 9.09 25.59 -25.36
N LYS A 240 9.63 24.56 -24.67
CA LYS A 240 9.30 24.25 -23.27
C LYS A 240 10.26 24.94 -22.32
N ASP A 241 9.73 25.78 -21.42
CA ASP A 241 10.48 26.29 -20.28
C ASP A 241 10.56 25.23 -19.19
N PHE A 242 11.76 24.85 -18.83
CA PHE A 242 12.03 23.95 -17.71
C PHE A 242 12.49 24.77 -16.50
N ASP A 243 11.88 24.50 -15.34
CA ASP A 243 12.28 25.16 -14.08
C ASP A 243 13.78 24.90 -13.80
N ARG A 244 14.56 25.99 -13.75
CA ARG A 244 16.01 25.95 -13.50
C ARG A 244 16.33 26.14 -12.01
N LEU A 245 15.43 26.76 -11.26
CA LEU A 245 15.68 27.17 -9.87
C LEU A 245 15.08 26.16 -8.88
N GLY A 246 14.06 25.40 -9.26
CA GLY A 246 13.37 24.46 -8.37
C GLY A 246 12.59 25.17 -7.25
N LEU A 247 12.16 26.42 -7.48
CA LEU A 247 11.38 27.19 -6.52
C LEU A 247 9.91 26.79 -6.52
N ALA A 248 9.36 26.42 -7.69
CA ALA A 248 7.99 25.92 -7.82
C ALA A 248 7.98 24.40 -7.67
N GLU A 249 7.13 23.91 -6.79
CA GLU A 249 6.90 22.47 -6.67
C GLU A 249 5.74 22.07 -7.57
N HIS A 250 5.97 21.15 -8.46
CA HIS A 250 4.93 20.50 -9.25
C HIS A 250 4.48 19.22 -8.57
N TYR A 251 3.21 18.90 -8.72
CA TYR A 251 2.62 17.71 -8.14
C TYR A 251 1.84 16.94 -9.18
N ILE A 252 1.83 15.64 -9.03
CA ILE A 252 0.93 14.73 -9.74
C ILE A 252 0.03 14.05 -8.71
N GLU A 253 -1.20 13.75 -9.09
CA GLU A 253 -2.17 13.13 -8.19
C GLU A 253 -2.43 11.68 -8.57
N TYR A 254 -2.28 10.78 -7.60
CA TYR A 254 -2.66 9.38 -7.70
C TYR A 254 -3.60 9.02 -6.55
N LEU A 255 -4.79 8.52 -6.85
CA LEU A 255 -5.79 8.07 -5.85
C LEU A 255 -6.13 9.15 -4.80
N GLY A 256 -6.10 10.43 -5.18
CA GLY A 256 -6.33 11.56 -4.28
C GLY A 256 -5.11 12.00 -3.45
N ASN A 257 -3.94 11.37 -3.63
CA ASN A 257 -2.70 11.78 -2.98
C ASN A 257 -1.81 12.56 -3.95
N ARG A 258 -1.30 13.70 -3.49
CA ARG A 258 -0.38 14.54 -4.26
C ARG A 258 1.06 14.12 -4.00
N VAL A 259 1.79 13.81 -5.07
CA VAL A 259 3.21 13.43 -5.04
C VAL A 259 4.02 14.48 -5.77
N VAL A 260 5.16 14.89 -5.20
CA VAL A 260 6.09 15.83 -5.85
C VAL A 260 6.55 15.25 -7.17
N CYS A 261 6.54 16.07 -8.24
CA CYS A 261 6.90 15.67 -9.59
C CYS A 261 7.96 16.59 -10.17
N HIS A 262 9.04 15.99 -10.70
CA HIS A 262 10.04 16.71 -11.48
C HIS A 262 9.99 16.30 -12.95
N LYS A 263 9.80 17.29 -13.85
CA LYS A 263 9.86 17.10 -15.29
C LYS A 263 11.30 17.25 -15.76
N ILE A 264 11.85 16.17 -16.29
CA ILE A 264 13.27 16.12 -16.69
C ILE A 264 13.36 15.97 -18.21
N PRO A 265 13.92 16.99 -18.92
CA PRO A 265 14.12 16.89 -20.36
C PRO A 265 15.27 15.96 -20.70
N ILE A 266 15.03 15.06 -21.63
CA ILE A 266 16.04 14.16 -22.17
C ILE A 266 16.82 14.85 -23.28
N ARG A 267 18.14 14.80 -23.18
CA ARG A 267 19.10 15.23 -24.25
C ARG A 267 20.20 14.20 -24.37
N PRO A 268 20.74 13.99 -25.59
CA PRO A 268 21.95 13.19 -25.79
C PRO A 268 23.07 13.65 -24.88
N GLY A 269 23.79 12.71 -24.26
CA GLY A 269 24.91 12.99 -23.36
C GLY A 269 24.54 13.32 -21.91
N ARG A 270 23.26 13.36 -21.55
CA ARG A 270 22.81 13.54 -20.16
C ARG A 270 22.74 12.21 -19.44
N ASN A 271 23.38 12.09 -18.28
CA ASN A 271 23.24 10.91 -17.44
C ASN A 271 22.00 11.07 -16.54
N LEU A 272 20.92 10.38 -16.91
CA LEU A 272 19.63 10.46 -16.21
C LEU A 272 19.68 9.81 -14.82
N ALA A 273 20.51 8.79 -14.63
CA ALA A 273 20.66 8.13 -13.34
C ALA A 273 21.23 9.09 -12.28
N ILE A 274 22.27 9.86 -12.64
CA ILE A 274 22.85 10.88 -11.74
C ILE A 274 21.80 11.94 -11.38
N ILE A 275 21.01 12.38 -12.35
CA ILE A 275 19.96 13.37 -12.11
C ILE A 275 18.89 12.81 -11.15
N CYS A 276 18.52 11.54 -11.32
CA CYS A 276 17.59 10.86 -10.43
C CYS A 276 18.13 10.76 -9.00
N GLU A 277 19.39 10.34 -8.84
CA GLU A 277 20.07 10.30 -7.54
C GLU A 277 20.06 11.68 -6.87
N ALA A 278 20.40 12.74 -7.61
CA ALA A 278 20.40 14.11 -7.11
C ALA A 278 18.97 14.56 -6.71
N ALA A 279 17.95 14.23 -7.51
CA ALA A 279 16.56 14.54 -7.20
C ALA A 279 16.08 13.83 -5.93
N ALA A 280 16.39 12.55 -5.76
CA ALA A 280 16.03 11.77 -4.58
C ALA A 280 16.70 12.33 -3.30
N VAL A 281 18.01 12.65 -3.37
CA VAL A 281 18.74 13.25 -2.24
C VAL A 281 18.19 14.64 -1.89
N ASN A 282 17.93 15.48 -2.89
CA ASN A 282 17.35 16.82 -2.71
C ASN A 282 15.93 16.74 -2.11
N HIS A 283 15.10 15.79 -2.58
CA HIS A 283 13.77 15.54 -2.01
C HIS A 283 13.86 15.22 -0.51
N ARG A 284 14.76 14.30 -0.14
CA ARG A 284 15.01 13.94 1.26
C ARG A 284 15.50 15.11 2.10
N GLN A 285 16.37 15.94 1.53
CA GLN A 285 16.90 17.12 2.21
C GLN A 285 15.82 18.17 2.47
N LYS A 286 14.91 18.39 1.49
CA LYS A 286 13.73 19.24 1.67
C LYS A 286 12.80 18.71 2.75
N ALA A 287 12.54 17.40 2.80
CA ALA A 287 11.73 16.77 3.85
C ALA A 287 12.34 16.93 5.26
N MET A 288 13.66 17.05 5.36
CA MET A 288 14.38 17.36 6.61
C MET A 288 14.43 18.87 6.93
N GLY A 289 13.75 19.72 6.12
CA GLY A 289 13.61 21.16 6.38
C GLY A 289 14.63 22.07 5.69
N TYR A 290 15.54 21.56 4.86
CA TYR A 290 16.49 22.37 4.12
C TYR A 290 16.12 22.46 2.64
N ASN A 291 15.92 23.68 2.14
CA ASN A 291 15.66 23.95 0.72
C ASN A 291 16.68 24.92 0.15
N ALA A 292 17.63 24.40 -0.64
CA ALA A 292 18.73 25.17 -1.21
C ALA A 292 18.26 26.33 -2.12
N ALA A 293 17.17 26.16 -2.87
CA ALA A 293 16.62 27.20 -3.73
C ALA A 293 16.05 28.37 -2.91
N GLN A 294 15.33 28.08 -1.83
CA GLN A 294 14.84 29.11 -0.91
C GLN A 294 15.99 29.82 -0.18
N GLU A 295 17.01 29.09 0.19
CA GLU A 295 18.18 29.66 0.84
C GLU A 295 18.96 30.59 -0.10
N LEU A 296 19.13 30.19 -1.37
CA LEU A 296 19.71 31.06 -2.40
C LEU A 296 18.88 32.34 -2.57
N TYR A 297 17.56 32.22 -2.64
CA TYR A 297 16.67 33.36 -2.78
C TYR A 297 16.81 34.36 -1.61
N LYS A 298 16.87 33.86 -0.38
CA LYS A 298 17.10 34.69 0.82
C LYS A 298 18.46 35.42 0.76
N ARG A 299 19.52 34.73 0.32
CA ARG A 299 20.86 35.35 0.18
C ARG A 299 20.88 36.44 -0.88
N VAL A 300 20.22 36.22 -2.03
CA VAL A 300 20.11 37.24 -3.08
C VAL A 300 19.33 38.46 -2.58
N GLN A 301 18.21 38.27 -1.89
CA GLN A 301 17.46 39.38 -1.30
C GLN A 301 18.29 40.17 -0.28
N ALA A 302 19.00 39.47 0.62
CA ALA A 302 19.84 40.13 1.61
C ALA A 302 20.95 41.00 0.97
N ASN A 303 21.59 40.47 -0.10
CA ASN A 303 22.61 41.22 -0.84
C ASN A 303 22.04 42.45 -1.55
N LEU A 304 20.86 42.36 -2.15
CA LEU A 304 20.19 43.48 -2.78
C LEU A 304 19.84 44.58 -1.76
N MET A 305 19.35 44.19 -0.56
CA MET A 305 19.04 45.13 0.51
C MET A 305 20.29 45.79 1.13
N SER A 306 21.42 45.09 1.18
CA SER A 306 22.68 45.64 1.66
C SER A 306 23.37 46.55 0.64
N GLY A 307 23.23 46.27 -0.66
CA GLY A 307 23.77 47.12 -1.75
C GLY A 307 23.11 48.46 -1.86
N HIS A 308 21.80 48.58 -1.57
CA HIS A 308 21.08 49.88 -1.59
C HIS A 308 21.43 50.79 -0.40
N ARG A 309 22.08 50.28 0.67
CA ARG A 309 22.53 51.12 1.80
C ARG A 309 23.84 51.85 1.55
N ASN A 310 24.61 51.43 0.58
CA ASN A 310 25.91 52.07 0.27
C ASN A 310 25.80 53.20 -0.76
N ASP A 311 24.66 53.36 -1.45
CA ASP A 311 24.43 54.42 -2.45
C ASP A 311 23.68 55.64 -1.87
N GLU A 312 23.26 55.62 -0.61
CA GLU A 312 22.59 56.75 0.07
C GLU A 312 23.52 57.54 1.02
N ASP A 313 24.78 57.09 1.19
CA ASP A 313 25.80 57.74 2.08
C ASP A 313 26.98 58.39 1.31
N GLU A 314 26.86 58.64 -0.03
CA GLU A 314 27.76 59.50 -0.83
C GLU A 314 26.98 60.81 -1.30
#